data_8711aabef40ec8569a7ee0607d3d09ea
#
_entry.id   8711aabef40ec8569a7ee0607d3d09ea
#
_cell.length_a   1.000
_cell.length_b   1.000
_cell.length_c   1.000
_cell.angle_alpha   90.00
_cell.angle_beta   90.00
_cell.angle_gamma   90.00
#
_symmetry.space_group_name_H-M   'P 1'
#
loop_
_entity.id
_entity.type
_entity.pdbx_description
1 polymer ?
#
loop_
_entity_poly.entity_id
_entity_poly.type
_entity_poly.pdbx_seq_one_letter_code
_entity_poly.pdbx_strand_id
1 'polypeptide(L)'
;MKLINKVDGIMLNESEAKLLFKETSTLKCARLLVSKGPSFAIINKGENGSLLFHNNEFYPLPAFPTEIIKDPTGAGDSFGGAFMGYASQQEKWDTKTLKNAMIYGNIMGSFTIEDYGIQRLVSVKAEDINKRHQKYKEIFTF
;
A
#
# COMPACT_ATOMS: atom_id res chain seq x y z
N MET A 1 -1.18 16.09 -14.43
CA MET A 1 0.06 15.33 -14.78
C MET A 1 1.38 16.10 -14.63
N LYS A 2 1.37 17.38 -14.34
CA LYS A 2 2.60 18.19 -14.23
C LYS A 2 3.49 17.86 -13.01
N LEU A 3 3.00 17.13 -12.00
CA LEU A 3 3.76 16.79 -10.79
C LEU A 3 4.37 15.39 -10.81
N ILE A 4 3.86 14.49 -11.65
CA ILE A 4 4.24 13.08 -11.63
C ILE A 4 5.74 12.85 -11.92
N ASN A 5 6.33 13.68 -12.75
CA ASN A 5 7.76 13.61 -13.10
C ASN A 5 8.69 14.29 -12.09
N LYS A 6 8.13 14.80 -10.97
CA LYS A 6 8.88 15.50 -9.91
C LYS A 6 8.89 14.74 -8.59
N VAL A 7 8.32 13.54 -8.57
CA VAL A 7 8.22 12.71 -7.36
C VAL A 7 8.97 11.40 -7.56
N ASP A 8 9.52 10.86 -6.48
CA ASP A 8 10.27 9.60 -6.51
C ASP A 8 9.37 8.38 -6.59
N GLY A 9 8.17 8.47 -6.05
CA GLY A 9 7.17 7.41 -6.08
C GLY A 9 5.76 7.97 -6.14
N ILE A 10 4.82 7.13 -6.56
CA ILE A 10 3.41 7.48 -6.65
C ILE A 10 2.53 6.35 -6.12
N MET A 11 1.50 6.74 -5.39
CA MET A 11 0.52 5.81 -4.85
C MET A 11 -0.88 6.26 -5.24
N LEU A 12 -1.65 5.36 -5.84
CA LEU A 12 -3.03 5.58 -6.27
C LEU A 12 -3.89 4.37 -5.89
N ASN A 13 -5.20 4.57 -5.80
CA ASN A 13 -6.12 3.43 -5.83
C ASN A 13 -6.33 2.96 -7.28
N GLU A 14 -6.89 1.75 -7.42
CA GLU A 14 -7.08 1.13 -8.73
C GLU A 14 -7.98 1.94 -9.66
N SER A 15 -9.06 2.51 -9.13
CA SER A 15 -10.00 3.33 -9.90
C SER A 15 -9.35 4.62 -10.41
N GLU A 16 -8.57 5.28 -9.56
CA GLU A 16 -7.82 6.49 -9.93
C GLU A 16 -6.80 6.20 -11.03
N ALA A 17 -6.03 5.10 -10.89
CA ALA A 17 -5.03 4.72 -11.87
C ALA A 17 -5.67 4.38 -13.24
N LYS A 18 -6.75 3.62 -13.24
CA LYS A 18 -7.49 3.26 -14.46
C LYS A 18 -8.11 4.49 -15.14
N LEU A 19 -8.69 5.39 -14.35
CA LEU A 19 -9.27 6.63 -14.86
C LEU A 19 -8.20 7.54 -15.48
N LEU A 20 -7.04 7.67 -14.83
CA LEU A 20 -5.95 8.53 -15.27
C LEU A 20 -5.44 8.18 -16.67
N PHE A 21 -5.35 6.88 -16.96
CA PHE A 21 -4.82 6.39 -18.23
C PHE A 21 -5.88 5.87 -19.20
N LYS A 22 -7.16 5.89 -18.82
CA LYS A 22 -8.24 5.23 -19.58
C LYS A 22 -7.91 3.78 -19.93
N GLU A 23 -7.32 3.07 -18.96
CA GLU A 23 -6.81 1.71 -19.08
C GLU A 23 -7.54 0.79 -18.10
N THR A 24 -7.77 -0.46 -18.49
CA THR A 24 -8.44 -1.45 -17.65
C THR A 24 -7.47 -2.34 -16.87
N SER A 25 -6.24 -2.47 -17.35
CA SER A 25 -5.22 -3.31 -16.72
C SER A 25 -4.46 -2.55 -15.64
N THR A 26 -4.57 -3.00 -14.40
CA THR A 26 -3.81 -2.46 -13.25
C THR A 26 -2.31 -2.54 -13.47
N LEU A 27 -1.82 -3.64 -14.04
CA LEU A 27 -0.40 -3.82 -14.36
C LEU A 27 0.10 -2.78 -15.37
N LYS A 28 -0.68 -2.54 -16.43
CA LYS A 28 -0.36 -1.49 -17.41
C LYS A 28 -0.37 -0.10 -16.78
N CYS A 29 -1.34 0.19 -15.90
CA CYS A 29 -1.39 1.46 -15.18
C CYS A 29 -0.12 1.69 -14.36
N ALA A 30 0.33 0.68 -13.60
CA ALA A 30 1.55 0.78 -12.78
C ALA A 30 2.80 1.06 -13.64
N ARG A 31 2.93 0.36 -14.77
CA ARG A 31 4.02 0.58 -15.72
C ARG A 31 3.98 1.98 -16.33
N LEU A 32 2.80 2.45 -16.71
CA LEU A 32 2.61 3.80 -17.27
C LEU A 32 2.94 4.90 -16.24
N LEU A 33 2.60 4.70 -14.96
CA LEU A 33 2.96 5.63 -13.89
C LEU A 33 4.48 5.80 -13.81
N VAL A 34 5.23 4.72 -13.75
CA VAL A 34 6.70 4.75 -13.66
C VAL A 34 7.31 5.33 -14.94
N SER A 35 6.73 5.08 -16.12
CA SER A 35 7.20 5.67 -17.38
C SER A 35 7.12 7.20 -17.43
N LYS A 36 6.38 7.82 -16.49
CA LYS A 36 6.23 9.27 -16.39
C LYS A 36 7.26 9.94 -15.46
N GLY A 37 8.13 9.18 -14.81
CA GLY A 37 9.21 9.72 -13.99
C GLY A 37 9.47 9.06 -12.65
N PRO A 38 8.44 8.63 -11.88
CA PRO A 38 8.66 7.98 -10.60
C PRO A 38 9.50 6.70 -10.71
N SER A 39 10.31 6.43 -9.68
CA SER A 39 11.08 5.18 -9.61
C SER A 39 10.21 3.97 -9.28
N PHE A 40 9.08 4.19 -8.62
CA PHE A 40 8.13 3.14 -8.29
C PHE A 40 6.69 3.66 -8.32
N ALA A 41 5.76 2.73 -8.50
CA ALA A 41 4.32 2.98 -8.37
C ALA A 41 3.68 1.92 -7.48
N ILE A 42 2.75 2.35 -6.63
CA ILE A 42 1.92 1.47 -5.81
C ILE A 42 0.45 1.70 -6.17
N ILE A 43 -0.26 0.63 -6.45
CA ILE A 43 -1.70 0.67 -6.70
C ILE A 43 -2.41 -0.14 -5.62
N ASN A 44 -3.21 0.55 -4.82
CA ASN A 44 -4.05 -0.06 -3.80
C ASN A 44 -5.34 -0.59 -4.43
N LYS A 45 -5.69 -1.84 -4.10
CA LYS A 45 -6.85 -2.55 -4.64
C LYS A 45 -7.86 -2.97 -3.56
N GLY A 46 -7.89 -2.23 -2.44
CA GLY A 46 -8.78 -2.51 -1.31
C GLY A 46 -8.58 -3.93 -0.75
N GLU A 47 -9.65 -4.70 -0.69
CA GLU A 47 -9.63 -6.09 -0.22
C GLU A 47 -8.74 -7.02 -1.05
N ASN A 48 -8.43 -6.66 -2.28
CA ASN A 48 -7.53 -7.40 -3.17
C ASN A 48 -6.04 -7.04 -2.98
N GLY A 49 -5.71 -6.30 -1.93
CA GLY A 49 -4.34 -5.98 -1.58
C GLY A 49 -3.76 -4.80 -2.33
N SER A 50 -2.48 -4.88 -2.63
CA SER A 50 -1.72 -3.81 -3.28
C SER A 50 -0.71 -4.37 -4.28
N LEU A 51 -0.35 -3.55 -5.25
CA LEU A 51 0.60 -3.88 -6.31
C LEU A 51 1.72 -2.85 -6.32
N LEU A 52 2.97 -3.30 -6.18
CA LEU A 52 4.17 -2.49 -6.41
C LEU A 52 4.70 -2.77 -7.81
N PHE A 53 5.07 -1.73 -8.54
CA PHE A 53 5.91 -1.81 -9.72
C PHE A 53 7.21 -1.05 -9.46
N HIS A 54 8.33 -1.76 -9.51
CA HIS A 54 9.67 -1.22 -9.27
C HIS A 54 10.71 -2.05 -10.00
N ASN A 55 11.73 -1.40 -10.57
CA ASN A 55 12.81 -2.07 -11.33
C ASN A 55 12.28 -3.01 -12.44
N ASN A 56 11.23 -2.57 -13.14
CA ASN A 56 10.60 -3.31 -14.24
C ASN A 56 9.92 -4.65 -13.82
N GLU A 57 9.66 -4.83 -12.53
CA GLU A 57 9.04 -6.02 -11.96
C GLU A 57 7.77 -5.67 -11.17
N PHE A 58 6.84 -6.62 -11.11
CA PHE A 58 5.59 -6.51 -10.35
C PHE A 58 5.65 -7.32 -9.06
N TYR A 59 5.23 -6.72 -7.96
CA TYR A 59 5.19 -7.34 -6.64
C TYR A 59 3.79 -7.18 -6.05
N PRO A 60 2.87 -8.13 -6.28
CA PRO A 60 1.57 -8.12 -5.64
C PRO A 60 1.70 -8.53 -4.17
N LEU A 61 1.07 -7.77 -3.29
CA LEU A 61 0.94 -8.12 -1.88
C LEU A 61 -0.55 -8.20 -1.53
N PRO A 62 -1.01 -9.32 -0.93
CA PRO A 62 -2.40 -9.45 -0.53
C PRO A 62 -2.72 -8.55 0.65
N ALA A 63 -4.00 -8.20 0.81
CA ALA A 63 -4.47 -7.52 2.01
C ALA A 63 -4.36 -8.42 3.23
N PHE A 64 -4.23 -7.82 4.43
CA PHE A 64 -4.34 -8.59 5.66
C PHE A 64 -5.79 -9.07 5.82
N PRO A 65 -6.04 -10.36 6.02
CA PRO A 65 -7.39 -10.88 6.15
C PRO A 65 -8.04 -10.40 7.46
N THR A 66 -9.22 -9.80 7.36
CA THR A 66 -10.04 -9.38 8.50
C THR A 66 -11.50 -9.65 8.20
N GLU A 67 -12.24 -10.14 9.20
CA GLU A 67 -13.68 -10.37 9.10
C GLU A 67 -14.49 -9.13 9.49
N ILE A 68 -13.90 -8.21 10.24
CA ILE A 68 -14.56 -7.02 10.75
C ILE A 68 -14.32 -5.86 9.79
N ILE A 69 -15.35 -5.49 9.04
CA ILE A 69 -15.33 -4.35 8.13
C ILE A 69 -16.51 -3.45 8.49
N LYS A 70 -16.22 -2.34 9.19
CA LYS A 70 -17.23 -1.34 9.54
C LYS A 70 -17.23 -0.18 8.54
N ASP A 71 -16.06 0.37 8.22
CA ASP A 71 -15.94 1.51 7.34
C ASP A 71 -14.58 1.48 6.61
N PRO A 72 -14.55 1.35 5.27
CA PRO A 72 -13.31 1.36 4.51
C PRO A 72 -12.69 2.75 4.35
N THR A 73 -13.38 3.82 4.78
CA THR A 73 -12.91 5.19 4.63
C THR A 73 -11.60 5.40 5.38
N GLY A 74 -10.61 6.00 4.70
CA GLY A 74 -9.30 6.30 5.28
C GLY A 74 -8.30 5.14 5.27
N ALA A 75 -8.68 3.94 4.80
CA ALA A 75 -7.76 2.81 4.70
C ALA A 75 -6.55 3.11 3.80
N GLY A 76 -6.77 3.80 2.69
CA GLY A 76 -5.70 4.25 1.79
C GLY A 76 -4.76 5.26 2.43
N ASP A 77 -5.30 6.21 3.20
CA ASP A 77 -4.51 7.21 3.93
C ASP A 77 -3.66 6.56 5.02
N SER A 78 -4.25 5.60 5.75
CA SER A 78 -3.54 4.82 6.77
C SER A 78 -2.45 3.95 6.16
N PHE A 79 -2.71 3.36 5.00
CA PHE A 79 -1.71 2.64 4.23
C PHE A 79 -0.53 3.56 3.88
N GLY A 80 -0.82 4.72 3.29
CA GLY A 80 0.20 5.70 2.89
C GLY A 80 1.01 6.21 4.09
N GLY A 81 0.34 6.52 5.20
CA GLY A 81 0.98 6.96 6.44
C GLY A 81 1.93 5.90 7.01
N ALA A 82 1.51 4.65 7.08
CA ALA A 82 2.33 3.55 7.58
C ALA A 82 3.49 3.20 6.63
N PHE A 83 3.22 3.23 5.32
CA PHE A 83 4.26 3.07 4.30
C PHE A 83 5.37 4.10 4.49
N MET A 84 5.02 5.38 4.55
CA MET A 84 5.97 6.47 4.75
C MET A 84 6.66 6.40 6.10
N GLY A 85 5.94 6.04 7.15
CA GLY A 85 6.49 5.88 8.50
C GLY A 85 7.60 4.83 8.58
N TYR A 86 7.46 3.72 7.87
CA TYR A 86 8.50 2.71 7.76
C TYR A 86 9.62 3.14 6.81
N ALA A 87 9.27 3.56 5.60
CA ALA A 87 10.24 3.86 4.54
C ALA A 87 11.18 5.02 4.91
N SER A 88 10.67 6.05 5.61
CA SER A 88 11.45 7.21 6.06
C SER A 88 12.57 6.88 7.05
N GLN A 89 12.50 5.73 7.73
CA GLN A 89 13.52 5.25 8.65
C GLN A 89 14.62 4.43 7.98
N GLN A 90 14.49 4.17 6.69
CA GLN A 90 15.43 3.34 5.93
C GLN A 90 16.40 4.22 5.13
N GLU A 91 17.65 3.81 5.08
CA GLU A 91 18.69 4.52 4.29
C GLU A 91 18.47 4.41 2.79
N LYS A 92 17.88 3.29 2.34
CA LYS A 92 17.65 3.00 0.92
C LYS A 92 16.20 2.58 0.68
N TRP A 93 15.66 3.03 -0.43
CA TRP A 93 14.32 2.67 -0.89
C TRP A 93 14.41 1.64 -2.04
N ASP A 94 15.07 0.52 -1.74
CA ASP A 94 15.14 -0.62 -2.64
C ASP A 94 13.83 -1.44 -2.63
N THR A 95 13.72 -2.44 -3.49
CA THR A 95 12.52 -3.29 -3.60
C THR A 95 12.15 -3.93 -2.28
N LYS A 96 13.14 -4.37 -1.49
CA LYS A 96 12.90 -5.00 -0.18
C LYS A 96 12.29 -4.01 0.80
N THR A 97 12.83 -2.81 0.87
CA THR A 97 12.30 -1.71 1.70
C THR A 97 10.88 -1.36 1.30
N LEU A 98 10.62 -1.16 0.01
CA LEU A 98 9.29 -0.81 -0.50
C LEU A 98 8.26 -1.91 -0.19
N LYS A 99 8.61 -3.18 -0.35
CA LYS A 99 7.74 -4.32 0.00
C LYS A 99 7.43 -4.36 1.50
N ASN A 100 8.43 -4.17 2.36
CA ASN A 100 8.21 -4.12 3.81
C ASN A 100 7.33 -2.93 4.21
N ALA A 101 7.55 -1.76 3.62
CA ALA A 101 6.69 -0.60 3.85
C ALA A 101 5.23 -0.87 3.46
N MET A 102 4.99 -1.58 2.34
CA MET A 102 3.65 -1.99 1.93
C MET A 102 3.00 -2.98 2.90
N ILE A 103 3.78 -3.87 3.52
CA ILE A 103 3.25 -4.79 4.55
C ILE A 103 2.70 -3.97 5.73
N TYR A 104 3.44 -2.98 6.23
CA TYR A 104 2.94 -2.09 7.27
C TYR A 104 1.73 -1.30 6.82
N GLY A 105 1.71 -0.84 5.57
CA GLY A 105 0.55 -0.20 4.96
C GLY A 105 -0.70 -1.09 4.97
N ASN A 106 -0.58 -2.34 4.52
CA ASN A 106 -1.67 -3.32 4.51
C ASN A 106 -2.18 -3.61 5.94
N ILE A 107 -1.27 -3.73 6.91
CA ILE A 107 -1.63 -3.96 8.32
C ILE A 107 -2.39 -2.77 8.88
N MET A 108 -1.91 -1.55 8.69
CA MET A 108 -2.59 -0.36 9.22
C MET A 108 -3.92 -0.11 8.52
N GLY A 109 -4.00 -0.32 7.22
CA GLY A 109 -5.28 -0.29 6.49
C GLY A 109 -6.28 -1.29 7.06
N SER A 110 -5.84 -2.50 7.44
CA SER A 110 -6.69 -3.52 8.05
C SER A 110 -7.23 -3.14 9.42
N PHE A 111 -6.48 -2.37 10.22
CA PHE A 111 -7.01 -1.82 11.47
C PHE A 111 -8.01 -0.70 11.22
N THR A 112 -7.75 0.16 10.25
CA THR A 112 -8.63 1.32 9.96
C THR A 112 -10.05 0.89 9.66
N ILE A 113 -10.25 -0.16 8.87
CA ILE A 113 -11.59 -0.63 8.45
C ILE A 113 -12.40 -1.31 9.56
N GLU A 114 -11.78 -1.63 10.69
CA GLU A 114 -12.44 -2.32 11.81
C GLU A 114 -13.33 -1.40 12.65
N ASP A 115 -13.21 -0.07 12.49
CA ASP A 115 -14.04 0.89 13.20
C ASP A 115 -14.26 2.15 12.36
N TYR A 116 -15.06 3.08 12.87
CA TYR A 116 -15.36 4.34 12.18
C TYR A 116 -14.27 5.39 12.39
N GLY A 117 -13.98 6.14 11.34
CA GLY A 117 -12.99 7.22 11.38
C GLY A 117 -11.62 6.72 11.86
N ILE A 118 -11.05 7.40 12.83
CA ILE A 118 -9.74 7.08 13.43
C ILE A 118 -9.82 6.28 14.72
N GLN A 119 -11.00 5.86 15.14
CA GLN A 119 -11.20 5.27 16.48
C GLN A 119 -10.35 4.03 16.70
N ARG A 120 -10.27 3.12 15.73
CA ARG A 120 -9.41 1.94 15.86
C ARG A 120 -7.93 2.31 15.85
N LEU A 121 -7.52 3.27 15.03
CA LEU A 121 -6.11 3.69 14.92
C LEU A 121 -5.55 4.28 16.22
N VAL A 122 -6.34 5.09 16.95
CA VAL A 122 -5.89 5.66 18.22
C VAL A 122 -5.76 4.62 19.33
N SER A 123 -6.39 3.46 19.19
CA SER A 123 -6.34 2.36 20.15
C SER A 123 -5.29 1.29 19.81
N VAL A 124 -4.75 1.30 18.59
CA VAL A 124 -3.74 0.33 18.14
C VAL A 124 -2.41 0.58 18.86
N LYS A 125 -1.87 -0.49 19.45
CA LYS A 125 -0.56 -0.47 20.09
C LYS A 125 0.50 -1.13 19.19
N ALA A 126 1.76 -0.83 19.45
CA ALA A 126 2.88 -1.46 18.74
C ALA A 126 2.81 -3.00 18.79
N GLU A 127 2.36 -3.57 19.90
CA GLU A 127 2.16 -5.00 20.06
C GLU A 127 1.13 -5.57 19.08
N ASP A 128 0.01 -4.86 18.86
CA ASP A 128 -1.02 -5.27 17.91
C ASP A 128 -0.48 -5.29 16.48
N ILE A 129 0.30 -4.28 16.12
CA ILE A 129 0.97 -4.19 14.81
C ILE A 129 1.95 -5.35 14.63
N ASN A 130 2.78 -5.62 15.63
CA ASN A 130 3.76 -6.70 15.61
C ASN A 130 3.09 -8.08 15.47
N LYS A 131 1.98 -8.31 16.18
CA LYS A 131 1.19 -9.55 16.06
C LYS A 131 0.65 -9.74 14.64
N ARG A 132 0.07 -8.69 14.02
CA ARG A 132 -0.39 -8.77 12.63
C ARG A 132 0.75 -8.92 11.64
N HIS A 133 1.87 -8.26 11.88
CA HIS A 133 3.06 -8.39 11.03
C HIS A 133 3.59 -9.83 11.05
N GLN A 134 3.69 -10.45 12.22
CA GLN A 134 4.09 -11.84 12.35
C GLN A 134 3.08 -12.76 11.64
N LYS A 135 1.79 -12.55 11.89
CA LYS A 135 0.72 -13.33 11.24
C LYS A 135 0.72 -13.18 9.72
N TYR A 136 0.97 -11.99 9.21
CA TYR A 136 1.08 -11.74 7.77
C TYR A 136 2.23 -12.57 7.17
N LYS A 137 3.39 -12.60 7.82
CA LYS A 137 4.51 -13.45 7.39
C LYS A 137 4.14 -14.93 7.37
N GLU A 138 3.50 -15.43 8.42
CA GLU A 138 3.08 -16.84 8.51
C GLU A 138 2.14 -17.23 7.37
N ILE A 139 1.16 -16.36 7.04
CA ILE A 139 0.18 -16.63 5.99
C ILE A 139 0.84 -16.75 4.61
N PHE A 140 1.89 -15.98 4.34
CA PHE A 140 2.49 -15.87 3.01
C PHE A 140 3.90 -16.49 2.90
N THR A 141 4.33 -17.25 3.91
CA THR A 141 5.55 -18.05 3.86
C THR A 141 5.21 -19.50 3.47
N PHE A 142 5.90 -20.00 2.45
CA PHE A 142 5.76 -21.37 1.95
C PHE A 142 7.03 -22.18 2.21
#